data_b4611dfd15992da7c12925309ac011fb
#
_entry.id   b4611dfd15992da7c12925309ac011fb
#
_cell.length_a   1.000
_cell.length_b   1.000
_cell.length_c   1.000
_cell.angle_alpha   90.00
_cell.angle_beta   90.00
_cell.angle_gamma   90.00
#
_symmetry.space_group_name_H-M   'P 1'
#
loop_
_entity.id
_entity.type
_entity.pdbx_description
1 polymer ?
#
loop_
_entity_poly.entity_id
_entity_poly.type
_entity_poly.pdbx_seq_one_letter_code
_entity_poly.pdbx_strand_id
1 'polypeptide(L)'
;MRRTWGVIAVFLSAVLLAGCTTNSGSSVNRDSGNSSESVSGGVAPAAGDKSSVTGTTGDVNTSSRDVITTGSLSITATDPVKASESAVTITEQAGGRVDSRSENPATDVQPASANLTLRIPSDELDRTLAELKKLGTLNFVTLTAQDVTQQSQDLDARITALTTSVDRLLALMASATTTADLISIESALSSRQGELESLQSQRDYLADQIDYSTVQLELVAEGTVAASGPDTFWSGIIAGWTALVTALGGLLVGLGVALPWLVLLAIVGTIVLLIVRMFARRRKAA
;
A
#
# COMPACT_ATOMS: atom_id res chain seq x y z
N MET A 1 58.10 32.70 8.78
CA MET A 1 57.25 32.12 7.72
C MET A 1 56.77 30.69 7.95
N ARG A 2 57.23 29.96 8.99
CA ARG A 2 56.87 28.54 9.21
C ARG A 2 55.60 28.31 10.09
N ARG A 3 55.07 29.34 10.75
CA ARG A 3 53.94 29.23 11.67
C ARG A 3 52.54 29.50 11.05
N THR A 4 52.50 30.07 9.85
CA THR A 4 51.25 30.38 9.15
C THR A 4 50.72 29.24 8.29
N TRP A 5 51.59 28.29 7.90
CA TRP A 5 51.18 27.11 7.12
C TRP A 5 50.44 26.04 7.97
N GLY A 6 50.75 25.96 9.29
CA GLY A 6 50.09 25.03 10.19
C GLY A 6 48.60 25.35 10.45
N VAL A 7 48.23 26.62 10.44
CA VAL A 7 46.83 27.04 10.69
C VAL A 7 45.93 26.82 9.46
N ILE A 8 46.53 26.95 8.25
CA ILE A 8 45.79 26.70 6.99
C ILE A 8 45.53 25.20 6.78
N ALA A 9 46.47 24.35 7.17
CA ALA A 9 46.32 22.88 7.09
C ALA A 9 45.24 22.34 8.06
N VAL A 10 45.11 22.91 9.25
CA VAL A 10 44.07 22.51 10.25
C VAL A 10 42.68 22.94 9.82
N PHE A 11 42.52 24.09 9.14
CA PHE A 11 41.23 24.52 8.61
C PHE A 11 40.76 23.72 7.39
N LEU A 12 41.70 23.24 6.55
CA LEU A 12 41.36 22.42 5.38
C LEU A 12 40.96 20.99 5.77
N SER A 13 41.46 20.44 6.88
CA SER A 13 41.08 19.12 7.38
C SER A 13 39.72 19.07 8.11
N ALA A 14 39.26 20.22 8.66
CA ALA A 14 37.97 20.30 9.36
C ALA A 14 36.77 20.34 8.42
N VAL A 15 36.93 20.73 7.15
CA VAL A 15 35.82 20.81 6.17
C VAL A 15 35.53 19.46 5.51
N LEU A 16 36.45 18.49 5.57
CA LEU A 16 36.27 17.17 4.96
C LEU A 16 35.52 16.13 5.82
N LEU A 17 35.22 16.42 7.08
CA LEU A 17 34.52 15.48 7.99
C LEU A 17 33.03 15.72 8.18
N ALA A 18 32.41 16.70 7.50
CA ALA A 18 30.99 17.04 7.68
C ALA A 18 30.05 16.41 6.65
N GLY A 19 30.43 15.37 5.95
CA GLY A 19 29.69 14.84 4.80
C GLY A 19 29.39 13.34 4.83
N CYS A 20 28.97 12.73 5.96
CA CYS A 20 28.41 11.36 5.96
C CYS A 20 27.50 11.15 7.15
N THR A 21 26.25 11.62 7.08
CA THR A 21 25.15 11.04 7.86
C THR A 21 24.24 10.32 6.88
N THR A 22 24.60 9.10 6.51
CA THR A 22 23.70 8.15 5.87
C THR A 22 22.79 7.59 6.96
N ASN A 23 21.50 7.80 6.76
CA ASN A 23 20.43 7.23 7.54
C ASN A 23 20.44 5.69 7.38
N SER A 24 20.98 4.98 8.36
CA SER A 24 20.94 3.52 8.43
C SER A 24 19.64 3.09 9.11
N GLY A 25 18.66 2.68 8.32
CA GLY A 25 17.50 1.96 8.80
C GLY A 25 17.93 0.60 9.38
N SER A 26 17.69 0.41 10.66
CA SER A 26 17.95 -0.84 11.38
C SER A 26 16.96 -1.91 10.94
N SER A 27 17.41 -2.87 10.13
CA SER A 27 16.72 -4.14 9.94
C SER A 27 17.00 -5.04 11.13
N VAL A 28 15.99 -5.25 11.95
CA VAL A 28 16.01 -6.27 13.01
C VAL A 28 15.89 -7.64 12.36
N ASN A 29 17.00 -8.33 12.27
CA ASN A 29 17.05 -9.74 11.90
C ASN A 29 16.57 -10.55 13.11
N ARG A 30 15.36 -11.13 13.03
CA ARG A 30 14.94 -12.20 13.95
C ARG A 30 15.44 -13.53 13.37
N ASP A 31 16.50 -13.99 13.95
CA ASP A 31 16.95 -15.37 13.84
C ASP A 31 15.91 -16.28 14.55
N SER A 32 15.18 -17.05 13.75
CA SER A 32 14.35 -18.17 14.23
C SER A 32 14.95 -19.43 13.67
N GLY A 33 15.85 -20.02 14.43
CA GLY A 33 16.31 -21.38 14.22
C GLY A 33 15.15 -22.34 14.38
N ASN A 34 14.76 -22.97 13.27
CA ASN A 34 13.91 -24.15 13.26
C ASN A 34 14.71 -25.33 12.71
N SER A 35 15.20 -26.14 13.62
CA SER A 35 15.82 -27.45 13.34
C SER A 35 14.73 -28.45 13.01
N SER A 36 14.56 -28.77 11.74
CA SER A 36 13.71 -29.87 11.29
C SER A 36 14.56 -31.16 11.20
N GLU A 37 14.37 -32.05 12.14
CA GLU A 37 14.82 -33.45 12.04
C GLU A 37 14.06 -34.15 10.91
N SER A 38 14.77 -34.57 9.90
CA SER A 38 14.28 -35.42 8.83
C SER A 38 14.34 -36.88 9.28
N VAL A 39 13.19 -37.46 9.60
CA VAL A 39 13.04 -38.90 9.76
C VAL A 39 12.78 -39.50 8.38
N SER A 40 13.81 -40.21 7.88
CA SER A 40 13.74 -41.07 6.70
C SER A 40 13.10 -42.38 7.10
N GLY A 41 11.84 -42.61 6.69
CA GLY A 41 11.15 -43.87 6.78
C GLY A 41 10.79 -44.36 5.38
N GLY A 42 11.61 -45.26 4.83
CA GLY A 42 11.33 -45.92 3.57
C GLY A 42 10.19 -46.92 3.73
N VAL A 43 9.16 -46.85 2.87
CA VAL A 43 8.17 -47.91 2.67
C VAL A 43 8.12 -48.26 1.18
N ALA A 44 8.35 -49.51 0.87
CA ALA A 44 8.34 -50.11 -0.45
C ALA A 44 6.94 -50.07 -1.10
N PRO A 45 6.83 -50.05 -2.45
CA PRO A 45 5.56 -50.07 -3.13
C PRO A 45 5.01 -51.49 -3.23
N ALA A 46 3.83 -51.72 -2.65
CA ALA A 46 3.03 -52.91 -2.93
C ALA A 46 2.17 -52.61 -4.18
N ALA A 47 2.36 -53.49 -5.19
CA ALA A 47 1.53 -53.54 -6.38
C ALA A 47 0.19 -54.26 -6.04
N GLY A 48 -0.90 -53.73 -6.61
CA GLY A 48 -2.15 -54.48 -6.73
C GLY A 48 -3.40 -53.69 -6.38
N ASP A 49 -4.15 -53.21 -7.27
CA ASP A 49 -5.48 -53.65 -7.68
C ASP A 49 -6.19 -52.57 -8.48
N LYS A 50 -6.51 -52.89 -9.71
CA LYS A 50 -7.34 -52.02 -10.57
C LYS A 50 -8.81 -52.24 -10.19
N SER A 51 -9.30 -51.54 -9.20
CA SER A 51 -10.73 -51.39 -9.01
C SER A 51 -11.21 -50.20 -9.89
N SER A 52 -11.91 -50.56 -10.95
CA SER A 52 -12.69 -49.63 -11.75
C SER A 52 -13.82 -49.04 -10.89
N VAL A 53 -13.57 -47.86 -10.35
CA VAL A 53 -14.65 -47.06 -9.74
C VAL A 53 -15.46 -46.48 -10.88
N THR A 54 -16.62 -47.12 -11.14
CA THR A 54 -17.72 -46.57 -11.92
C THR A 54 -18.07 -45.22 -11.29
N GLY A 55 -17.71 -44.14 -11.97
CA GLY A 55 -18.03 -42.75 -11.53
C GLY A 55 -19.54 -42.57 -11.47
N THR A 56 -20.11 -42.68 -10.29
CA THR A 56 -21.37 -41.98 -9.99
C THR A 56 -21.02 -40.50 -10.05
N THR A 57 -21.46 -39.85 -11.12
CA THR A 57 -21.61 -38.39 -11.18
C THR A 57 -22.61 -38.01 -10.11
N GLY A 58 -22.14 -38.00 -8.85
CA GLY A 58 -22.84 -37.30 -7.79
C GLY A 58 -22.91 -35.84 -8.25
N ASP A 59 -24.12 -35.34 -8.39
CA ASP A 59 -24.42 -33.95 -8.50
C ASP A 59 -23.64 -33.27 -7.37
N VAL A 60 -22.52 -32.63 -7.72
CA VAL A 60 -21.78 -31.81 -6.76
C VAL A 60 -22.72 -30.66 -6.51
N ASN A 61 -23.49 -30.77 -5.42
CA ASN A 61 -24.29 -29.72 -4.88
C ASN A 61 -23.30 -28.55 -4.70
N THR A 62 -23.25 -27.66 -5.70
CA THR A 62 -22.53 -26.39 -5.64
C THR A 62 -23.30 -25.56 -4.62
N SER A 63 -23.12 -25.89 -3.32
CA SER A 63 -23.45 -24.96 -2.26
C SER A 63 -22.75 -23.67 -2.66
N SER A 64 -23.56 -22.63 -2.92
CA SER A 64 -23.05 -21.30 -3.24
C SER A 64 -22.06 -20.92 -2.14
N ARG A 65 -20.79 -20.78 -2.50
CA ARG A 65 -19.77 -20.34 -1.56
C ARG A 65 -19.85 -18.82 -1.45
N ASP A 66 -19.82 -18.33 -0.24
CA ASP A 66 -19.70 -16.91 0.05
C ASP A 66 -18.22 -16.54 -0.11
N VAL A 67 -17.89 -15.78 -1.15
CA VAL A 67 -16.51 -15.44 -1.49
C VAL A 67 -16.36 -13.92 -1.56
N ILE A 68 -15.43 -13.38 -0.81
CA ILE A 68 -15.03 -11.97 -0.92
C ILE A 68 -13.90 -11.89 -1.95
N THR A 69 -14.10 -11.07 -2.98
CA THR A 69 -13.08 -10.81 -4.00
C THR A 69 -12.55 -9.39 -3.89
N THR A 70 -11.24 -9.27 -3.73
CA THR A 70 -10.53 -7.99 -3.75
C THR A 70 -9.48 -8.00 -4.86
N GLY A 71 -9.23 -6.86 -5.48
CA GLY A 71 -8.26 -6.78 -6.56
C GLY A 71 -7.55 -5.45 -6.65
N SER A 72 -6.42 -5.46 -7.35
CA SER A 72 -5.72 -4.28 -7.79
C SER A 72 -5.41 -4.38 -9.28
N LEU A 73 -5.60 -3.27 -9.98
CA LEU A 73 -5.42 -3.15 -11.41
C LEU A 73 -4.63 -1.86 -11.68
N SER A 74 -3.47 -1.96 -12.33
CA SER A 74 -2.69 -0.80 -12.75
C SER A 74 -2.62 -0.74 -14.27
N ILE A 75 -2.94 0.41 -14.84
CA ILE A 75 -3.02 0.67 -16.27
C ILE A 75 -2.26 1.94 -16.60
N THR A 76 -1.42 1.88 -17.62
CA THR A 76 -0.81 3.06 -18.24
C THR A 76 -1.75 3.59 -19.32
N ALA A 77 -2.23 4.82 -19.13
CA ALA A 77 -3.11 5.51 -20.06
C ALA A 77 -2.47 6.80 -20.59
N THR A 78 -2.76 7.17 -21.82
CA THR A 78 -2.27 8.43 -22.41
C THR A 78 -2.81 9.65 -21.64
N ASP A 79 -4.06 9.57 -21.15
CA ASP A 79 -4.70 10.60 -20.32
C ASP A 79 -5.39 9.91 -19.12
N PRO A 80 -4.70 9.77 -17.97
CA PRO A 80 -5.26 9.10 -16.79
C PRO A 80 -6.55 9.72 -16.26
N VAL A 81 -6.73 11.05 -16.40
CA VAL A 81 -7.93 11.74 -15.92
C VAL A 81 -9.14 11.35 -16.76
N LYS A 82 -9.03 11.38 -18.10
CA LYS A 82 -10.12 10.90 -18.98
C LYS A 82 -10.36 9.40 -18.86
N ALA A 83 -9.30 8.63 -18.67
CA ALA A 83 -9.43 7.19 -18.41
C ALA A 83 -10.20 6.92 -17.12
N SER A 84 -10.01 7.75 -16.06
CA SER A 84 -10.76 7.64 -14.82
C SER A 84 -12.26 7.89 -15.02
N GLU A 85 -12.65 8.90 -15.82
CA GLU A 85 -14.04 9.17 -16.16
C GLU A 85 -14.69 7.99 -16.90
N SER A 86 -13.93 7.41 -17.84
CA SER A 86 -14.37 6.21 -18.57
C SER A 86 -14.51 5.01 -17.64
N ALA A 87 -13.59 4.82 -16.67
CA ALA A 87 -13.67 3.75 -15.69
C ALA A 87 -14.88 3.86 -14.78
N VAL A 88 -15.26 5.10 -14.36
CA VAL A 88 -16.49 5.35 -13.62
C VAL A 88 -17.70 4.91 -14.44
N THR A 89 -17.78 5.36 -15.69
CA THR A 89 -18.90 5.01 -16.60
C THR A 89 -19.03 3.49 -16.81
N ILE A 90 -17.91 2.79 -17.00
CA ILE A 90 -17.89 1.32 -17.15
C ILE A 90 -18.41 0.64 -15.88
N THR A 91 -17.96 1.12 -14.71
CA THR A 91 -18.37 0.55 -13.41
C THR A 91 -19.86 0.76 -13.16
N GLU A 92 -20.38 1.96 -13.42
CA GLU A 92 -21.80 2.28 -13.26
C GLU A 92 -22.68 1.49 -14.23
N GLN A 93 -22.26 1.30 -15.48
CA GLN A 93 -22.97 0.46 -16.47
C GLN A 93 -23.03 -1.01 -16.05
N ALA A 94 -22.08 -1.49 -15.30
CA ALA A 94 -22.08 -2.83 -14.72
C ALA A 94 -22.94 -2.94 -13.43
N GLY A 95 -23.62 -1.86 -13.03
CA GLY A 95 -24.40 -1.82 -11.77
C GLY A 95 -23.52 -1.64 -10.52
N GLY A 96 -22.26 -1.29 -10.70
CA GLY A 96 -21.33 -0.98 -9.63
C GLY A 96 -21.41 0.47 -9.16
N ARG A 97 -20.53 0.82 -8.22
CA ARG A 97 -20.36 2.19 -7.69
C ARG A 97 -18.87 2.51 -7.48
N VAL A 98 -18.56 3.79 -7.36
CA VAL A 98 -17.22 4.27 -7.03
C VAL A 98 -17.22 4.78 -5.60
N ASP A 99 -16.46 4.11 -4.72
CA ASP A 99 -16.35 4.48 -3.31
C ASP A 99 -15.38 5.66 -3.10
N SER A 100 -14.30 5.71 -3.90
CA SER A 100 -13.36 6.84 -3.87
C SER A 100 -12.76 7.09 -5.25
N ARG A 101 -12.45 8.36 -5.54
CA ARG A 101 -11.77 8.83 -6.73
C ARG A 101 -10.82 9.94 -6.36
N SER A 102 -9.55 9.82 -6.73
CA SER A 102 -8.52 10.83 -6.56
C SER A 102 -7.80 11.02 -7.89
N GLU A 103 -7.70 12.25 -8.34
CA GLU A 103 -7.08 12.61 -9.62
C GLU A 103 -6.01 13.66 -9.41
N ASN A 104 -4.89 13.45 -10.04
CA ASN A 104 -3.78 14.38 -10.06
C ASN A 104 -3.49 14.73 -11.52
N PRO A 105 -3.95 15.89 -12.02
CA PRO A 105 -3.60 16.36 -13.35
C PRO A 105 -2.10 16.55 -13.52
N ALA A 106 -1.61 16.46 -14.77
CA ALA A 106 -0.21 16.71 -15.07
C ALA A 106 0.20 18.14 -14.70
N THR A 107 1.39 18.27 -14.13
CA THR A 107 2.07 19.54 -13.88
C THR A 107 3.48 19.47 -14.45
N ASP A 108 4.22 20.60 -14.45
CA ASP A 108 5.61 20.65 -14.95
C ASP A 108 6.57 19.69 -14.21
N VAL A 109 6.20 19.26 -12.97
CA VAL A 109 7.04 18.43 -12.10
C VAL A 109 6.44 17.08 -11.77
N GLN A 110 5.18 16.84 -12.12
CA GLN A 110 4.47 15.60 -11.82
C GLN A 110 3.59 15.17 -12.99
N PRO A 111 3.71 13.92 -13.44
CA PRO A 111 2.85 13.35 -14.46
C PRO A 111 1.41 13.15 -13.93
N ALA A 112 0.45 13.07 -14.83
CA ALA A 112 -0.94 12.79 -14.49
C ALA A 112 -1.08 11.39 -13.89
N SER A 113 -1.95 11.26 -12.90
CA SER A 113 -2.35 9.98 -12.32
C SER A 113 -3.78 10.03 -11.79
N ALA A 114 -4.43 8.88 -11.70
CA ALA A 114 -5.71 8.77 -11.02
C ALA A 114 -5.79 7.43 -10.25
N ASN A 115 -6.42 7.47 -9.09
CA ASN A 115 -6.66 6.30 -8.25
C ASN A 115 -8.15 6.23 -7.93
N LEU A 116 -8.75 5.06 -8.18
CA LEU A 116 -10.16 4.81 -7.95
C LEU A 116 -10.33 3.53 -7.13
N THR A 117 -11.30 3.55 -6.20
CA THR A 117 -11.80 2.34 -5.56
C THR A 117 -13.16 2.03 -6.13
N LEU A 118 -13.24 0.93 -6.87
CA LEU A 118 -14.43 0.49 -7.60
C LEU A 118 -15.10 -0.64 -6.84
N ARG A 119 -16.42 -0.57 -6.71
CA ARG A 119 -17.26 -1.65 -6.17
C ARG A 119 -18.07 -2.22 -7.32
N ILE A 120 -17.75 -3.42 -7.72
CA ILE A 120 -18.29 -4.08 -8.91
C ILE A 120 -19.09 -5.30 -8.45
N PRO A 121 -20.33 -5.52 -8.92
CA PRO A 121 -21.06 -6.75 -8.62
C PRO A 121 -20.18 -7.98 -8.93
N SER A 122 -20.18 -8.96 -8.01
CA SER A 122 -19.27 -10.11 -8.11
C SER A 122 -19.51 -10.97 -9.35
N ASP A 123 -20.72 -11.02 -9.85
CA ASP A 123 -21.13 -11.70 -11.09
C ASP A 123 -20.67 -10.98 -12.37
N GLU A 124 -20.47 -9.65 -12.34
CA GLU A 124 -20.03 -8.82 -13.46
C GLU A 124 -18.52 -8.48 -13.41
N LEU A 125 -17.80 -8.98 -12.41
CA LEU A 125 -16.40 -8.61 -12.16
C LEU A 125 -15.51 -8.86 -13.38
N ASP A 126 -15.53 -10.08 -13.93
CA ASP A 126 -14.65 -10.48 -15.02
C ASP A 126 -14.91 -9.68 -16.30
N ARG A 127 -16.19 -9.42 -16.60
CA ARG A 127 -16.60 -8.60 -17.74
C ARG A 127 -16.14 -7.15 -17.59
N THR A 128 -16.37 -6.59 -16.41
CA THR A 128 -15.98 -5.20 -16.12
C THR A 128 -14.46 -5.03 -16.14
N LEU A 129 -13.70 -5.99 -15.59
CA LEU A 129 -12.23 -5.98 -15.68
C LEU A 129 -11.74 -6.06 -17.13
N ALA A 130 -12.41 -6.83 -18.00
CA ALA A 130 -12.06 -6.89 -19.42
C ALA A 130 -12.28 -5.55 -20.13
N GLU A 131 -13.33 -4.81 -19.78
CA GLU A 131 -13.58 -3.46 -20.30
C GLU A 131 -12.57 -2.43 -19.75
N LEU A 132 -12.30 -2.47 -18.44
CA LEU A 132 -11.31 -1.58 -17.82
C LEU A 132 -9.92 -1.74 -18.44
N LYS A 133 -9.50 -2.96 -18.75
CA LYS A 133 -8.20 -3.23 -19.42
C LYS A 133 -8.07 -2.58 -20.80
N LYS A 134 -9.17 -2.18 -21.45
CA LYS A 134 -9.15 -1.48 -22.75
C LYS A 134 -8.82 0.00 -22.63
N LEU A 135 -8.80 0.56 -21.42
CA LEU A 135 -8.51 1.98 -21.18
C LEU A 135 -7.05 2.35 -21.42
N GLY A 136 -6.16 1.36 -21.54
CA GLY A 136 -4.74 1.59 -21.79
C GLY A 136 -3.92 0.29 -21.79
N THR A 137 -2.63 0.44 -21.53
CA THR A 137 -1.71 -0.69 -21.41
C THR A 137 -1.75 -1.25 -20.00
N LEU A 138 -2.07 -2.54 -19.87
CA LEU A 138 -2.09 -3.24 -18.59
C LEU A 138 -0.67 -3.38 -18.03
N ASN A 139 -0.43 -2.88 -16.82
CA ASN A 139 0.83 -3.08 -16.08
C ASN A 139 0.76 -4.37 -15.27
N PHE A 140 -0.24 -4.47 -14.40
CA PHE A 140 -0.52 -5.67 -13.64
C PHE A 140 -1.99 -5.77 -13.23
N VAL A 141 -2.42 -6.98 -12.94
CA VAL A 141 -3.69 -7.28 -12.28
C VAL A 141 -3.46 -8.35 -11.22
N THR A 142 -3.97 -8.11 -10.04
CA THR A 142 -3.96 -9.08 -8.94
C THR A 142 -5.37 -9.21 -8.41
N LEU A 143 -5.86 -10.44 -8.28
CA LEU A 143 -7.14 -10.75 -7.67
C LEU A 143 -6.91 -11.74 -6.53
N THR A 144 -7.55 -11.48 -5.40
CA THR A 144 -7.53 -12.36 -4.22
C THR A 144 -8.97 -12.72 -3.87
N ALA A 145 -9.25 -13.99 -3.78
CA ALA A 145 -10.55 -14.52 -3.37
C ALA A 145 -10.43 -15.20 -2.00
N GLN A 146 -11.30 -14.81 -1.07
CA GLN A 146 -11.37 -15.36 0.28
C GLN A 146 -12.72 -16.02 0.51
N ASP A 147 -12.73 -17.30 0.81
CA ASP A 147 -13.95 -18.03 1.19
C ASP A 147 -14.33 -17.65 2.63
N VAL A 148 -15.50 -17.09 2.79
CA VAL A 148 -16.08 -16.64 4.08
C VAL A 148 -17.36 -17.37 4.43
N THR A 149 -17.68 -18.47 3.73
CA THR A 149 -18.90 -19.25 3.91
C THR A 149 -19.09 -19.67 5.38
N GLN A 150 -18.05 -20.15 6.02
CA GLN A 150 -18.12 -20.54 7.43
C GLN A 150 -18.38 -19.35 8.35
N GLN A 151 -17.75 -18.20 8.08
CA GLN A 151 -17.94 -16.98 8.86
C GLN A 151 -19.39 -16.46 8.72
N SER A 152 -19.93 -16.46 7.51
CA SER A 152 -21.31 -16.09 7.22
C SER A 152 -22.29 -16.98 8.00
N GLN A 153 -22.10 -18.31 7.94
CA GLN A 153 -22.95 -19.28 8.66
C GLN A 153 -22.87 -19.13 10.19
N ASP A 154 -21.68 -18.84 10.75
CA ASP A 154 -21.52 -18.60 12.19
C ASP A 154 -22.29 -17.35 12.63
N LEU A 155 -22.22 -16.26 11.86
CA LEU A 155 -22.99 -15.03 12.13
C LEU A 155 -24.51 -15.32 12.09
N ASP A 156 -24.98 -16.00 11.06
CA ASP A 156 -26.39 -16.36 10.91
C ASP A 156 -26.89 -17.24 12.06
N ALA A 157 -26.10 -18.20 12.52
CA ALA A 157 -26.43 -19.05 13.67
C ALA A 157 -26.52 -18.23 14.98
N ARG A 158 -25.58 -17.31 15.21
CA ARG A 158 -25.60 -16.42 16.39
C ARG A 158 -26.76 -15.45 16.36
N ILE A 159 -27.05 -14.85 15.23
CA ILE A 159 -28.22 -13.96 15.03
C ILE A 159 -29.50 -14.71 15.37
N THR A 160 -29.66 -15.94 14.85
CA THR A 160 -30.83 -16.77 15.14
C THR A 160 -30.99 -17.10 16.63
N ALA A 161 -29.87 -17.44 17.29
CA ALA A 161 -29.88 -17.74 18.73
C ALA A 161 -30.22 -16.51 19.57
N LEU A 162 -29.67 -15.32 19.22
CA LEU A 162 -30.01 -14.06 19.92
C LEU A 162 -31.43 -13.63 19.66
N THR A 163 -31.94 -13.73 18.45
CA THR A 163 -33.36 -13.43 18.13
C THR A 163 -34.29 -14.28 18.98
N THR A 164 -34.02 -15.61 19.06
CA THR A 164 -34.80 -16.49 19.92
C THR A 164 -34.68 -16.10 21.42
N SER A 165 -33.52 -15.63 21.86
CA SER A 165 -33.33 -15.15 23.26
C SER A 165 -34.13 -13.87 23.52
N VAL A 166 -34.11 -12.91 22.58
CA VAL A 166 -34.88 -11.67 22.66
C VAL A 166 -36.39 -11.97 22.73
N ASP A 167 -36.88 -12.85 21.86
CA ASP A 167 -38.31 -13.26 21.85
C ASP A 167 -38.72 -13.88 23.17
N ARG A 168 -37.86 -14.72 23.77
CA ARG A 168 -38.10 -15.31 25.09
C ARG A 168 -38.17 -14.27 26.20
N LEU A 169 -37.23 -13.29 26.18
CA LEU A 169 -37.23 -12.20 27.16
C LEU A 169 -38.44 -11.32 27.05
N LEU A 170 -38.93 -11.04 25.83
CA LEU A 170 -40.17 -10.32 25.60
C LEU A 170 -41.38 -11.09 26.16
N ALA A 171 -41.43 -12.40 25.96
CA ALA A 171 -42.48 -13.25 26.54
C ALA A 171 -42.44 -13.26 28.07
N LEU A 172 -41.25 -13.32 28.68
CA LEU A 172 -41.07 -13.20 30.12
C LEU A 172 -41.47 -11.83 30.65
N MET A 173 -41.15 -10.75 29.93
CA MET A 173 -41.56 -9.39 30.28
C MET A 173 -43.08 -9.25 30.31
N ALA A 174 -43.79 -9.86 29.35
CA ALA A 174 -45.27 -9.85 29.30
C ALA A 174 -45.92 -10.62 30.46
N SER A 175 -45.18 -11.57 31.09
CA SER A 175 -45.68 -12.38 32.22
C SER A 175 -45.15 -11.93 33.58
N ALA A 176 -44.26 -10.98 33.64
CA ALA A 176 -43.65 -10.48 34.87
C ALA A 176 -44.71 -9.75 35.75
N THR A 177 -44.71 -10.05 37.05
CA THR A 177 -45.66 -9.48 38.01
C THR A 177 -45.01 -8.52 38.99
N THR A 178 -43.69 -8.51 39.11
CA THR A 178 -42.95 -7.59 40.02
C THR A 178 -42.14 -6.57 39.25
N THR A 179 -41.99 -5.37 39.81
CA THR A 179 -41.17 -4.31 39.23
C THR A 179 -39.67 -4.71 39.18
N ALA A 180 -39.22 -5.48 40.17
CA ALA A 180 -37.83 -5.96 40.21
C ALA A 180 -37.51 -6.91 39.07
N ASP A 181 -38.43 -7.83 38.73
CA ASP A 181 -38.30 -8.74 37.58
C ASP A 181 -38.31 -7.97 36.28
N LEU A 182 -39.22 -6.97 36.12
CA LEU A 182 -39.27 -6.13 34.94
C LEU A 182 -37.97 -5.40 34.68
N ILE A 183 -37.37 -4.78 35.70
CA ILE A 183 -36.08 -4.08 35.55
C ILE A 183 -34.96 -5.04 35.14
N SER A 184 -34.91 -6.25 35.73
CA SER A 184 -33.88 -7.24 35.39
C SER A 184 -34.05 -7.77 33.98
N ILE A 185 -35.30 -8.03 33.54
CA ILE A 185 -35.59 -8.48 32.16
C ILE A 185 -35.25 -7.38 31.16
N GLU A 186 -35.64 -6.12 31.46
CA GLU A 186 -35.35 -4.96 30.59
C GLU A 186 -33.83 -4.77 30.41
N SER A 187 -33.05 -4.87 31.48
CA SER A 187 -31.58 -4.81 31.38
C SER A 187 -31.01 -5.94 30.53
N ALA A 188 -31.47 -7.18 30.70
CA ALA A 188 -31.06 -8.32 29.89
C ALA A 188 -31.47 -8.16 28.43
N LEU A 189 -32.73 -7.69 28.18
CA LEU A 189 -33.28 -7.45 26.86
C LEU A 189 -32.43 -6.39 26.10
N SER A 190 -32.16 -5.25 26.75
CA SER A 190 -31.34 -4.17 26.16
C SER A 190 -29.94 -4.67 25.77
N SER A 191 -29.32 -5.49 26.63
CA SER A 191 -28.02 -6.09 26.32
C SER A 191 -28.08 -7.02 25.10
N ARG A 192 -29.13 -7.90 25.04
CA ARG A 192 -29.29 -8.84 23.93
C ARG A 192 -29.65 -8.16 22.60
N GLN A 193 -30.45 -7.10 22.66
CA GLN A 193 -30.76 -6.31 21.47
C GLN A 193 -29.51 -5.61 20.91
N GLY A 194 -28.70 -4.98 21.75
CA GLY A 194 -27.44 -4.37 21.30
C GLY A 194 -26.45 -5.37 20.69
N GLU A 195 -26.39 -6.59 21.28
CA GLU A 195 -25.57 -7.67 20.71
C GLU A 195 -26.11 -8.15 19.34
N LEU A 196 -27.43 -8.31 19.24
CA LEU A 196 -28.13 -8.69 18.01
C LEU A 196 -27.89 -7.67 16.88
N GLU A 197 -28.11 -6.38 17.17
CA GLU A 197 -27.90 -5.28 16.21
C GLU A 197 -26.43 -5.23 15.72
N SER A 198 -25.49 -5.47 16.64
CA SER A 198 -24.06 -5.54 16.29
C SER A 198 -23.74 -6.69 15.33
N LEU A 199 -24.29 -7.89 15.57
CA LEU A 199 -24.09 -9.04 14.68
C LEU A 199 -24.81 -8.87 13.34
N GLN A 200 -26.00 -8.28 13.33
CA GLN A 200 -26.70 -7.94 12.09
C GLN A 200 -25.89 -6.98 11.23
N SER A 201 -25.35 -5.91 11.83
CA SER A 201 -24.48 -4.96 11.12
C SER A 201 -23.21 -5.62 10.55
N GLN A 202 -22.62 -6.58 11.28
CA GLN A 202 -21.48 -7.34 10.79
C GLN A 202 -21.87 -8.25 9.62
N ARG A 203 -23.06 -8.88 9.68
CA ARG A 203 -23.59 -9.74 8.62
C ARG A 203 -23.88 -8.94 7.35
N ASP A 204 -24.50 -7.76 7.49
CA ASP A 204 -24.79 -6.85 6.38
C ASP A 204 -23.51 -6.35 5.70
N TYR A 205 -22.49 -5.99 6.50
CA TYR A 205 -21.18 -5.60 5.98
C TYR A 205 -20.50 -6.76 5.22
N LEU A 206 -20.59 -7.99 5.75
CA LEU A 206 -20.04 -9.16 5.07
C LEU A 206 -20.79 -9.45 3.77
N ALA A 207 -22.12 -9.31 3.76
CA ALA A 207 -22.95 -9.46 2.57
C ALA A 207 -22.55 -8.45 1.47
N ASP A 208 -22.37 -7.18 1.82
CA ASP A 208 -21.92 -6.16 0.85
C ASP A 208 -20.55 -6.49 0.25
N GLN A 209 -19.63 -7.13 1.01
CA GLN A 209 -18.34 -7.56 0.49
C GLN A 209 -18.42 -8.82 -0.41
N ILE A 210 -19.39 -9.69 -0.19
CA ILE A 210 -19.68 -10.86 -1.01
C ILE A 210 -20.34 -10.43 -2.33
N ASP A 211 -21.35 -9.56 -2.22
CA ASP A 211 -22.13 -9.09 -3.37
C ASP A 211 -21.30 -8.17 -4.29
N TYR A 212 -20.36 -7.39 -3.71
CA TYR A 212 -19.52 -6.45 -4.45
C TYR A 212 -18.05 -6.73 -4.25
N SER A 213 -17.37 -7.04 -5.33
CA SER A 213 -15.91 -7.09 -5.39
C SER A 213 -15.31 -5.69 -5.30
N THR A 214 -14.24 -5.54 -4.54
CA THR A 214 -13.51 -4.26 -4.41
C THR A 214 -12.26 -4.27 -5.28
N VAL A 215 -12.20 -3.37 -6.26
CA VAL A 215 -11.06 -3.23 -7.18
C VAL A 215 -10.43 -1.85 -7.02
N GLN A 216 -9.14 -1.83 -6.67
CA GLN A 216 -8.34 -0.62 -6.69
C GLN A 216 -7.76 -0.45 -8.09
N LEU A 217 -8.17 0.60 -8.79
CA LEU A 217 -7.69 0.96 -10.12
C LEU A 217 -6.70 2.12 -9.99
N GLU A 218 -5.48 1.87 -10.44
CA GLU A 218 -4.43 2.88 -10.57
C GLU A 218 -4.21 3.18 -12.06
N LEU A 219 -4.37 4.44 -12.42
CA LEU A 219 -4.11 4.96 -13.77
C LEU A 219 -2.89 5.88 -13.74
N VAL A 220 -1.89 5.56 -14.53
CA VAL A 220 -0.65 6.32 -14.62
C VAL A 220 -0.41 6.80 -16.04
N ALA A 221 0.21 7.97 -16.20
CA ALA A 221 0.59 8.47 -17.52
C ALA A 221 1.77 7.67 -18.11
N GLU A 222 1.88 7.65 -19.43
CA GLU A 222 3.02 7.06 -20.12
C GLU A 222 4.35 7.66 -19.65
N GLY A 223 5.37 6.81 -19.45
CA GLY A 223 6.69 7.23 -18.98
C GLY A 223 6.85 7.33 -17.46
N THR A 224 5.79 7.09 -16.67
CA THR A 224 5.83 7.10 -15.20
C THR A 224 6.15 5.74 -14.58
N VAL A 225 5.88 4.67 -15.28
CA VAL A 225 6.33 3.34 -14.88
C VAL A 225 7.84 3.34 -14.99
N ALA A 226 8.55 3.24 -13.88
CA ALA A 226 10.00 3.12 -13.90
C ALA A 226 10.35 1.97 -14.84
N ALA A 227 10.96 2.30 -15.99
CA ALA A 227 11.43 1.30 -16.91
C ALA A 227 12.27 0.33 -16.09
N SER A 228 11.86 -0.94 -16.01
CA SER A 228 12.73 -2.02 -15.59
C SER A 228 14.07 -1.75 -16.28
N GLY A 229 15.18 -1.74 -15.54
CA GLY A 229 16.47 -1.20 -15.97
C GLY A 229 16.86 -1.58 -17.41
N PRO A 230 17.88 -0.96 -17.99
CA PRO A 230 18.17 -1.08 -19.41
C PRO A 230 18.31 -2.55 -19.82
N ASP A 231 17.37 -3.05 -20.62
CA ASP A 231 17.27 -4.46 -21.03
C ASP A 231 18.29 -4.81 -22.13
N THR A 232 18.98 -3.82 -22.71
CA THR A 232 19.97 -4.01 -23.77
C THR A 232 21.21 -3.17 -23.53
N PHE A 233 22.36 -3.60 -24.09
CA PHE A 233 23.60 -2.87 -24.03
C PHE A 233 23.47 -1.42 -24.54
N TRP A 234 22.73 -1.19 -25.63
CA TRP A 234 22.50 0.13 -26.19
C TRP A 234 21.64 1.02 -25.29
N SER A 235 20.58 0.47 -24.69
CA SER A 235 19.76 1.21 -23.73
C SER A 235 20.56 1.56 -22.47
N GLY A 236 21.51 0.71 -22.06
CA GLY A 236 22.46 1.00 -20.99
C GLY A 236 23.37 2.18 -21.29
N ILE A 237 23.89 2.28 -22.51
CA ILE A 237 24.72 3.43 -22.95
C ILE A 237 23.90 4.72 -22.95
N ILE A 238 22.68 4.70 -23.48
CA ILE A 238 21.80 5.87 -23.52
C ILE A 238 21.43 6.31 -22.09
N ALA A 239 21.06 5.38 -21.23
CA ALA A 239 20.75 5.66 -19.82
C ALA A 239 21.98 6.22 -19.08
N GLY A 240 23.17 5.67 -19.31
CA GLY A 240 24.43 6.18 -18.75
C GLY A 240 24.76 7.59 -19.24
N TRP A 241 24.53 7.89 -20.52
CA TRP A 241 24.74 9.23 -21.08
C TRP A 241 23.78 10.26 -20.48
N THR A 242 22.49 9.94 -20.38
CA THR A 242 21.49 10.82 -19.76
C THR A 242 21.79 11.06 -18.28
N ALA A 243 22.20 10.03 -17.55
CA ALA A 243 22.63 10.16 -16.15
C ALA A 243 23.84 11.07 -16.01
N LEU A 244 24.83 10.97 -16.91
CA LEU A 244 26.01 11.83 -16.91
C LEU A 244 25.63 13.31 -17.15
N VAL A 245 24.78 13.58 -18.16
CA VAL A 245 24.33 14.95 -18.46
C VAL A 245 23.53 15.53 -17.29
N THR A 246 22.65 14.75 -16.68
CA THR A 246 21.89 15.16 -15.50
C THR A 246 22.79 15.44 -14.31
N ALA A 247 23.77 14.59 -14.04
CA ALA A 247 24.76 14.81 -12.97
C ALA A 247 25.58 16.08 -13.20
N LEU A 248 26.03 16.33 -14.44
CA LEU A 248 26.76 17.55 -14.80
C LEU A 248 25.89 18.81 -14.63
N GLY A 249 24.62 18.74 -15.03
CA GLY A 249 23.64 19.80 -14.80
C GLY A 249 23.43 20.08 -13.30
N GLY A 250 23.25 19.05 -12.50
CA GLY A 250 23.14 19.14 -11.05
C GLY A 250 24.37 19.75 -10.38
N LEU A 251 25.57 19.43 -10.88
CA LEU A 251 26.83 20.00 -10.39
C LEU A 251 26.92 21.52 -10.70
N LEU A 252 26.51 21.94 -11.90
CA LEU A 252 26.45 23.35 -12.27
C LEU A 252 25.47 24.14 -11.41
N VAL A 253 24.28 23.58 -11.16
CA VAL A 253 23.28 24.19 -10.28
C VAL A 253 23.81 24.25 -8.83
N GLY A 254 24.43 23.19 -8.35
CA GLY A 254 25.07 23.15 -7.02
C GLY A 254 26.16 24.21 -6.85
N LEU A 255 27.01 24.41 -7.88
CA LEU A 255 28.00 25.49 -7.91
C LEU A 255 27.33 26.87 -7.88
N GLY A 256 26.25 27.06 -8.63
CA GLY A 256 25.46 28.30 -8.61
C GLY A 256 24.90 28.65 -7.22
N VAL A 257 24.36 27.66 -6.52
CA VAL A 257 23.86 27.81 -5.14
C VAL A 257 24.99 28.04 -4.14
N ALA A 258 26.17 27.42 -4.34
CA ALA A 258 27.33 27.59 -3.46
C ALA A 258 28.03 28.94 -3.64
N LEU A 259 27.93 29.60 -4.81
CA LEU A 259 28.64 30.81 -5.17
C LEU A 259 28.40 31.97 -4.17
N PRO A 260 27.16 32.34 -3.78
CA PRO A 260 26.92 33.41 -2.81
C PRO A 260 27.56 33.11 -1.43
N TRP A 261 27.59 31.84 -1.01
CA TRP A 261 28.23 31.44 0.23
C TRP A 261 29.75 31.54 0.16
N LEU A 262 30.36 31.19 -0.97
CA LEU A 262 31.79 31.35 -1.20
C LEU A 262 32.23 32.81 -1.22
N VAL A 263 31.42 33.70 -1.83
CA VAL A 263 31.66 35.14 -1.82
C VAL A 263 31.60 35.68 -0.40
N LEU A 264 30.62 35.31 0.39
CA LEU A 264 30.49 35.71 1.79
C LEU A 264 31.70 35.23 2.63
N LEU A 265 32.13 33.99 2.47
CA LEU A 265 33.31 33.46 3.15
C LEU A 265 34.58 34.19 2.72
N ALA A 266 34.74 34.55 1.44
CA ALA A 266 35.87 35.29 0.93
C ALA A 266 35.93 36.72 1.54
N ILE A 267 34.76 37.42 1.67
CA ILE A 267 34.66 38.71 2.31
C ILE A 267 35.08 38.63 3.79
N VAL A 268 34.51 37.71 4.54
CA VAL A 268 34.81 37.46 5.95
C VAL A 268 36.29 37.13 6.13
N GLY A 269 36.81 36.22 5.32
CA GLY A 269 38.23 35.85 5.33
C GLY A 269 39.17 37.05 5.05
N THR A 270 38.81 37.89 4.10
CA THR A 270 39.56 39.12 3.80
C THR A 270 39.57 40.13 4.96
N ILE A 271 38.42 40.30 5.61
CA ILE A 271 38.30 41.18 6.79
C ILE A 271 39.17 40.66 7.93
N VAL A 272 39.09 39.35 8.23
CA VAL A 272 39.91 38.75 9.27
C VAL A 272 41.41 38.90 8.98
N LEU A 273 41.80 38.66 7.72
CA LEU A 273 43.21 38.84 7.27
C LEU A 273 43.69 40.30 7.45
N LEU A 274 42.85 41.30 7.11
CA LEU A 274 43.17 42.68 7.29
C LEU A 274 43.32 43.05 8.78
N ILE A 275 42.45 42.58 9.64
CA ILE A 275 42.49 42.77 11.09
C ILE A 275 43.79 42.16 11.67
N VAL A 276 44.07 40.91 11.34
CA VAL A 276 45.32 40.23 11.80
C VAL A 276 46.56 40.97 11.32
N ARG A 277 46.55 41.44 10.09
CA ARG A 277 47.71 42.20 9.50
C ARG A 277 47.87 43.57 10.17
N MET A 278 46.78 44.24 10.53
CA MET A 278 46.77 45.51 11.27
C MET A 278 47.33 45.37 12.68
N PHE A 279 46.92 44.32 13.41
CA PHE A 279 47.46 44.02 14.75
C PHE A 279 48.92 43.56 14.72
N ALA A 280 49.33 42.76 13.72
CA ALA A 280 50.73 42.36 13.53
C ALA A 280 51.66 43.49 13.22
N ARG A 281 51.18 44.52 12.48
CA ARG A 281 51.97 45.76 12.22
C ARG A 281 52.13 46.60 13.47
N ARG A 282 51.15 46.70 14.34
CA ARG A 282 51.24 47.46 15.61
C ARG A 282 52.24 46.82 16.61
N ARG A 283 52.48 45.51 16.55
CA ARG A 283 53.45 44.81 17.41
C ARG A 283 54.91 44.96 16.93
N LYS A 284 55.15 45.46 15.71
CA LYS A 284 56.51 45.70 15.19
C LYS A 284 56.96 47.19 15.36
N ALA A 285 56.09 48.06 15.87
CA ALA A 285 56.37 49.47 16.04
C ALA A 285 56.46 49.85 17.53
N ALA A 286 56.41 48.88 18.45
CA ALA A 286 56.77 48.99 19.87
C ALA A 286 57.95 48.03 20.14
#